data_21d4e1b837aa6c650b2cd0e2f385535b
#
_entry.id   21d4e1b837aa6c650b2cd0e2f385535b
#
_cell.length_a   1.000
_cell.length_b   1.000
_cell.length_c   1.000
_cell.angle_alpha   90.00
_cell.angle_beta   90.00
_cell.angle_gamma   90.00
#
_symmetry.space_group_name_H-M   'P 1'
#
loop_
_entity.id
_entity.type
_entity.pdbx_description
1 polymer ?
#
loop_
_entity_poly.entity_id
_entity_poly.type
_entity_poly.pdbx_seq_one_letter_code
_entity_poly.pdbx_strand_id
1 'polypeptide(L)'
;MARFQTVTKHARFVYSPYSATEMQGFAQVLADSIRARIQGGQNIYDQAAAPLKPGQSGRRGYPDYKSARGLKPIRDWTWSGHTLRCLKVLTANENRAAIGFLDEALSGRRQTASQIAAFNNRREAQWGVSPRDRQAVLVAFQARPFVMLKAA
;
A
#
# COMPACT_ATOMS: atom_id res chain seq x y z
N MET A 1 -52.74 4.69 38.35
CA MET A 1 -51.93 3.91 37.33
C MET A 1 -51.13 4.91 36.51
N ALA A 2 -49.80 4.93 36.64
CA ALA A 2 -48.93 5.79 35.87
C ALA A 2 -48.68 5.14 34.50
N ARG A 3 -49.01 5.86 33.42
CA ARG A 3 -48.69 5.45 32.05
C ARG A 3 -47.23 5.87 31.73
N PHE A 4 -46.37 4.88 31.59
CA PHE A 4 -45.02 5.12 31.03
C PHE A 4 -45.13 5.33 29.51
N GLN A 5 -44.81 6.52 29.05
CA GLN A 5 -44.58 6.74 27.63
C GLN A 5 -43.11 6.43 27.29
N THR A 6 -42.93 5.40 26.52
CA THR A 6 -41.59 5.10 25.95
C THR A 6 -41.31 6.04 24.81
N VAL A 7 -40.43 7.03 25.01
CA VAL A 7 -39.97 7.91 23.93
C VAL A 7 -38.81 7.19 23.23
N THR A 8 -39.09 6.60 22.09
CA THR A 8 -38.06 6.01 21.23
C THR A 8 -37.40 7.16 20.43
N LYS A 9 -36.20 7.57 20.82
CA LYS A 9 -35.41 8.53 20.02
C LYS A 9 -34.75 7.78 18.88
N HIS A 10 -35.19 8.02 17.66
CA HIS A 10 -34.52 7.53 16.46
C HIS A 10 -33.37 8.48 16.10
N ALA A 11 -32.14 8.05 16.24
CA ALA A 11 -30.98 8.75 15.70
C ALA A 11 -30.85 8.39 14.22
N ARG A 12 -31.03 9.34 13.33
CA ARG A 12 -30.79 9.18 11.88
C ARG A 12 -29.33 9.52 11.61
N PHE A 13 -28.52 8.53 11.28
CA PHE A 13 -27.16 8.76 10.80
C PHE A 13 -27.22 9.02 9.28
N VAL A 14 -26.85 10.20 8.86
CA VAL A 14 -26.65 10.49 7.44
C VAL A 14 -25.16 10.33 7.17
N TYR A 15 -24.80 9.30 6.44
CA TYR A 15 -23.45 9.14 5.92
C TYR A 15 -23.24 10.17 4.81
N SER A 16 -22.33 11.10 5.03
CA SER A 16 -21.80 11.90 3.92
C SER A 16 -20.86 11.00 3.10
N PRO A 17 -21.07 10.85 1.78
CA PRO A 17 -20.16 10.09 0.94
C PRO A 17 -18.75 10.69 1.01
N TYR A 18 -17.74 9.87 0.81
CA TYR A 18 -16.37 10.36 0.71
C TYR A 18 -16.21 11.16 -0.58
N SER A 19 -15.46 12.23 -0.53
CA SER A 19 -15.07 12.96 -1.74
C SER A 19 -13.98 12.19 -2.50
N ALA A 20 -13.84 12.45 -3.78
CA ALA A 20 -12.74 11.89 -4.58
C ALA A 20 -11.36 12.22 -3.98
N THR A 21 -11.21 13.42 -3.40
CA THR A 21 -9.97 13.86 -2.72
C THR A 21 -9.68 13.03 -1.47
N GLU A 22 -10.67 12.74 -0.64
CA GLU A 22 -10.50 11.88 0.53
C GLU A 22 -10.13 10.46 0.11
N MET A 23 -10.82 9.90 -0.89
CA MET A 23 -10.51 8.57 -1.44
C MET A 23 -9.11 8.52 -2.04
N GLN A 24 -8.65 9.56 -2.69
CA GLN A 24 -7.27 9.70 -3.16
C GLN A 24 -6.28 9.71 -1.99
N GLY A 25 -6.60 10.41 -0.91
CA GLY A 25 -5.79 10.44 0.32
C GLY A 25 -5.64 9.04 0.94
N PHE A 26 -6.73 8.28 1.07
CA PHE A 26 -6.69 6.91 1.57
C PHE A 26 -5.86 5.98 0.67
N ALA A 27 -6.02 6.10 -0.64
CA ALA A 27 -5.22 5.34 -1.59
C ALA A 27 -3.72 5.70 -1.51
N GLN A 28 -3.40 6.97 -1.26
CA GLN A 28 -2.02 7.41 -1.05
C GLN A 28 -1.44 6.79 0.22
N VAL A 29 -2.17 6.79 1.34
CA VAL A 29 -1.76 6.11 2.58
C VAL A 29 -1.46 4.62 2.32
N LEU A 30 -2.32 3.95 1.54
CA LEU A 30 -2.10 2.55 1.17
C LEU A 30 -0.83 2.38 0.34
N ALA A 31 -0.64 3.21 -0.69
CA ALA A 31 0.54 3.14 -1.55
C ALA A 31 1.84 3.39 -0.77
N ASP A 32 1.82 4.33 0.17
CA ASP A 32 2.98 4.65 1.02
C ASP A 32 3.27 3.54 2.02
N SER A 33 2.25 2.93 2.62
CA SER A 33 2.40 1.77 3.50
C SER A 33 3.02 0.57 2.78
N ILE A 34 2.49 0.22 1.60
CA ILE A 34 3.04 -0.86 0.76
C ILE A 34 4.50 -0.56 0.38
N ARG A 35 4.80 0.67 -0.01
CA ARG A 35 6.16 1.08 -0.36
C ARG A 35 7.11 0.92 0.81
N ALA A 36 6.75 1.42 1.99
CA ALA A 36 7.54 1.31 3.21
C ALA A 36 7.77 -0.15 3.61
N ARG A 37 6.74 -1.00 3.54
CA ARG A 37 6.82 -2.42 3.83
C ARG A 37 7.80 -3.15 2.89
N ILE A 38 7.70 -2.93 1.58
CA ILE A 38 8.60 -3.53 0.60
C ILE A 38 10.03 -3.03 0.79
N GLN A 39 10.23 -1.74 1.04
CA GLN A 39 11.55 -1.16 1.34
C GLN A 39 12.14 -1.70 2.66
N GLY A 40 11.29 -2.07 3.61
CA GLY A 40 11.66 -2.79 4.81
C GLY A 40 12.03 -4.25 4.59
N GLY A 41 11.90 -4.77 3.35
CA GLY A 41 12.14 -6.17 3.03
C GLY A 41 11.08 -7.12 3.58
N GLN A 42 9.84 -6.67 3.69
CA GLN A 42 8.73 -7.48 4.21
C GLN A 42 7.80 -7.93 3.07
N ASN A 43 7.21 -9.12 3.25
CA ASN A 43 6.22 -9.70 2.35
C ASN A 43 4.78 -9.26 2.71
N ILE A 44 3.77 -9.77 2.00
CA ILE A 44 2.35 -9.44 2.24
C ILE A 44 1.79 -9.97 3.57
N TYR A 45 2.55 -10.80 4.29
CA TYR A 45 2.20 -11.31 5.62
C TYR A 45 2.91 -10.53 6.74
N ASP A 46 3.51 -9.37 6.43
CA ASP A 46 4.32 -8.55 7.34
C ASP A 46 5.54 -9.28 7.93
N GLN A 47 5.97 -10.35 7.29
CA GLN A 47 7.14 -11.13 7.65
C GLN A 47 8.35 -10.70 6.81
N ALA A 48 9.55 -10.98 7.30
CA ALA A 48 10.75 -10.79 6.50
C ALA A 48 10.65 -11.59 5.19
N ALA A 49 10.89 -10.93 4.06
CA ALA A 49 10.91 -11.59 2.76
C ALA A 49 12.08 -12.59 2.70
N ALA A 50 11.90 -13.64 1.91
CA ALA A 50 12.94 -14.65 1.72
C ALA A 50 14.28 -14.00 1.32
N PRO A 51 15.40 -14.44 1.88
CA PRO A 51 16.71 -13.87 1.60
C PRO A 51 17.05 -13.95 0.10
N LEU A 52 17.85 -13.02 -0.36
CA LEU A 52 18.39 -13.06 -1.72
C LEU A 52 19.33 -14.25 -1.85
N LYS A 53 19.26 -14.95 -2.98
CA LYS A 53 20.14 -16.09 -3.22
C LYS A 53 21.61 -15.64 -3.31
N PRO A 54 22.51 -16.23 -2.54
CA PRO A 54 23.94 -15.98 -2.65
C PRO A 54 24.47 -16.41 -4.02
N GLY A 55 25.66 -15.95 -4.35
CA GLY A 55 26.37 -16.42 -5.54
C GLY A 55 26.75 -17.91 -5.42
N GLN A 56 26.92 -18.56 -6.56
CA GLN A 56 27.36 -19.96 -6.64
C GLN A 56 28.73 -20.04 -7.30
N SER A 57 29.53 -21.00 -6.87
CA SER A 57 30.80 -21.36 -7.53
C SER A 57 31.76 -20.19 -7.77
N GLY A 58 32.01 -19.37 -6.73
CA GLY A 58 32.94 -18.23 -6.81
C GLY A 58 32.40 -17.00 -7.55
N ARG A 59 31.17 -17.05 -8.05
CA ARG A 59 30.51 -15.89 -8.66
C ARG A 59 29.76 -15.08 -7.60
N ARG A 60 29.88 -13.75 -7.69
CA ARG A 60 29.13 -12.83 -6.81
C ARG A 60 27.63 -13.03 -7.01
N GLY A 61 26.90 -13.17 -5.91
CA GLY A 61 25.44 -13.21 -5.90
C GLY A 61 24.82 -11.81 -5.96
N TYR A 62 23.52 -11.77 -6.12
CA TYR A 62 22.79 -10.50 -6.12
C TYR A 62 22.92 -9.71 -4.78
N PRO A 63 22.98 -10.36 -3.59
CA PRO A 63 23.30 -9.67 -2.34
C PRO A 63 24.63 -8.92 -2.39
N ASP A 64 25.68 -9.53 -2.96
CA ASP A 64 27.01 -8.92 -3.04
C ASP A 64 27.02 -7.69 -3.94
N TYR A 65 26.29 -7.73 -5.06
CA TYR A 65 26.14 -6.57 -5.94
C TYR A 65 25.39 -5.42 -5.26
N LYS A 66 24.36 -5.73 -4.44
CA LYS A 66 23.65 -4.70 -3.66
C LYS A 66 24.58 -4.07 -2.62
N SER A 67 25.29 -4.89 -1.85
CA SER A 67 26.24 -4.44 -0.81
C SER A 67 27.34 -3.57 -1.41
N ALA A 68 27.88 -3.94 -2.57
CA ALA A 68 28.90 -3.15 -3.28
C ALA A 68 28.41 -1.75 -3.72
N ARG A 69 27.08 -1.53 -3.76
CA ARG A 69 26.45 -0.23 -4.04
C ARG A 69 25.93 0.48 -2.79
N GLY A 70 26.28 0.00 -1.60
CA GLY A 70 25.78 0.55 -0.34
C GLY A 70 24.29 0.28 -0.09
N LEU A 71 23.68 -0.64 -0.84
CA LEU A 71 22.29 -1.03 -0.66
C LEU A 71 22.18 -2.21 0.31
N LYS A 72 21.07 -2.28 1.06
CA LYS A 72 20.79 -3.43 1.92
C LYS A 72 20.70 -4.71 1.09
N PRO A 73 21.36 -5.82 1.47
CA PRO A 73 21.35 -7.09 0.75
C PRO A 73 20.04 -7.87 0.98
N ILE A 74 18.93 -7.20 1.04
CA ILE A 74 17.59 -7.75 1.27
C ILE A 74 16.71 -7.62 0.02
N ARG A 75 15.57 -8.29 0.01
CA ARG A 75 14.58 -8.23 -1.06
C ARG A 75 13.63 -7.06 -0.83
N ASP A 76 14.00 -5.88 -1.28
CA ASP A 76 13.31 -4.61 -1.03
C ASP A 76 13.00 -3.80 -2.31
N TRP A 77 13.22 -4.36 -3.49
CA TRP A 77 13.02 -3.72 -4.81
C TRP A 77 13.79 -2.41 -5.01
N THR A 78 14.83 -2.17 -4.26
CA THR A 78 15.54 -0.87 -4.25
C THR A 78 16.76 -0.80 -5.17
N TRP A 79 16.98 -1.77 -6.06
CA TRP A 79 18.16 -1.71 -6.95
C TRP A 79 18.33 -0.35 -7.65
N SER A 80 17.26 0.20 -8.26
CA SER A 80 17.20 1.56 -8.80
C SER A 80 16.14 2.41 -8.13
N GLY A 81 15.32 1.82 -7.26
CA GLY A 81 14.15 2.45 -6.65
C GLY A 81 13.03 2.82 -7.64
N HIS A 82 13.25 2.59 -8.95
CA HIS A 82 12.30 3.02 -9.99
C HIS A 82 10.94 2.35 -9.86
N THR A 83 10.90 1.03 -9.70
CA THR A 83 9.64 0.28 -9.60
C THR A 83 8.75 0.82 -8.48
N LEU A 84 9.33 1.11 -7.31
CA LEU A 84 8.56 1.65 -6.18
C LEU A 84 8.17 3.13 -6.39
N ARG A 85 8.95 3.92 -7.13
CA ARG A 85 8.54 5.29 -7.51
C ARG A 85 7.36 5.31 -8.47
N CYS A 86 7.23 4.28 -9.30
CA CYS A 86 6.09 4.14 -10.22
C CYS A 86 4.80 3.68 -9.54
N LEU A 87 4.84 3.25 -8.27
CA LEU A 87 3.64 2.95 -7.51
C LEU A 87 2.89 4.24 -7.17
N LYS A 88 1.70 4.40 -7.73
CA LYS A 88 0.89 5.62 -7.65
C LYS A 88 -0.59 5.30 -7.45
N VAL A 89 -1.34 6.32 -7.02
CA VAL A 89 -2.80 6.30 -7.15
C VAL A 89 -3.13 6.51 -8.63
N LEU A 90 -3.81 5.54 -9.24
CA LEU A 90 -4.17 5.57 -10.65
C LEU A 90 -5.50 6.28 -10.89
N THR A 91 -6.48 6.00 -10.04
CA THR A 91 -7.81 6.61 -10.09
C THR A 91 -8.37 6.75 -8.69
N ALA A 92 -9.19 7.78 -8.48
CA ALA A 92 -9.99 7.93 -7.28
C ALA A 92 -11.31 8.64 -7.63
N ASN A 93 -12.40 8.15 -7.06
CA ASN A 93 -13.71 8.79 -7.06
C ASN A 93 -14.40 8.53 -5.71
N GLU A 94 -15.61 9.00 -5.52
CA GLU A 94 -16.34 8.92 -4.24
C GLU A 94 -16.54 7.48 -3.71
N ASN A 95 -16.52 6.48 -4.59
CA ASN A 95 -16.84 5.08 -4.24
C ASN A 95 -15.63 4.17 -4.25
N ARG A 96 -14.57 4.53 -4.97
CA ARG A 96 -13.40 3.65 -5.14
C ARG A 96 -12.14 4.45 -5.44
N ALA A 97 -11.01 3.87 -5.06
CA ALA A 97 -9.71 4.32 -5.54
C ALA A 97 -8.86 3.08 -5.93
N ALA A 98 -7.96 3.25 -6.87
CA ALA A 98 -7.05 2.21 -7.32
C ALA A 98 -5.60 2.70 -7.25
N ILE A 99 -4.72 1.82 -6.81
CA ILE A 99 -3.27 2.01 -6.83
C ILE A 99 -2.64 1.00 -7.77
N GLY A 100 -1.54 1.38 -8.37
CA GLY A 100 -0.81 0.50 -9.29
C GLY A 100 0.46 1.15 -9.78
N PHE A 101 1.12 0.51 -10.74
CA PHE A 101 2.34 1.03 -11.32
C PHE A 101 2.02 1.84 -12.58
N LEU A 102 2.46 3.10 -12.60
CA LEU A 102 2.54 3.83 -13.86
C LEU A 102 3.68 3.23 -14.67
N ASP A 103 3.36 2.71 -15.85
CA ASP A 103 4.32 2.07 -16.74
C ASP A 103 5.13 3.11 -17.51
N GLU A 104 5.95 3.86 -16.77
CA GLU A 104 6.97 4.69 -17.38
C GLU A 104 8.13 3.79 -17.84
N ALA A 105 8.45 3.85 -19.12
CA ALA A 105 9.60 3.16 -19.67
C ALA A 105 10.88 3.71 -19.04
N LEU A 106 11.64 2.84 -18.38
CA LEU A 106 13.00 3.18 -17.96
C LEU A 106 13.86 3.39 -19.22
N SER A 107 14.48 4.56 -19.31
CA SER A 107 15.49 4.82 -20.34
C SER A 107 16.51 3.67 -20.39
N GLY A 108 16.63 3.02 -21.53
CA GLY A 108 17.54 1.88 -21.74
C GLY A 108 17.06 0.51 -21.25
N ARG A 109 15.83 0.36 -20.73
CA ARG A 109 15.26 -0.95 -20.34
C ARG A 109 14.02 -1.28 -21.15
N ARG A 110 13.91 -2.57 -21.55
CA ARG A 110 12.72 -3.09 -22.25
C ARG A 110 11.55 -3.42 -21.34
N GLN A 111 11.75 -3.44 -20.01
CA GLN A 111 10.75 -3.85 -19.04
C GLN A 111 10.12 -2.65 -18.35
N THR A 112 8.79 -2.67 -18.22
CA THR A 112 8.03 -1.67 -17.48
C THR A 112 8.08 -1.93 -15.96
N ALA A 113 7.67 -0.94 -15.15
CA ALA A 113 7.62 -1.08 -13.69
C ALA A 113 6.67 -2.21 -13.27
N SER A 114 5.53 -2.36 -13.92
CA SER A 114 4.57 -3.45 -13.65
C SER A 114 5.13 -4.82 -13.98
N GLN A 115 5.87 -4.98 -15.08
CA GLN A 115 6.53 -6.24 -15.44
C GLN A 115 7.61 -6.62 -14.42
N ILE A 116 8.41 -5.65 -13.96
CA ILE A 116 9.43 -5.88 -12.93
C ILE A 116 8.75 -6.26 -11.59
N ALA A 117 7.68 -5.57 -11.21
CA ALA A 117 6.91 -5.89 -10.02
C ALA A 117 6.32 -7.31 -10.08
N ALA A 118 5.71 -7.68 -11.20
CA ALA A 118 5.16 -9.02 -11.41
C ALA A 118 6.25 -10.11 -11.34
N PHE A 119 7.42 -9.87 -11.94
CA PHE A 119 8.56 -10.79 -11.88
C PHE A 119 9.08 -11.00 -10.43
N ASN A 120 9.20 -9.93 -9.67
CA ASN A 120 9.61 -10.01 -8.28
C ASN A 120 8.56 -10.73 -7.43
N ASN A 121 7.28 -10.45 -7.66
CA ASN A 121 6.17 -11.03 -6.90
C ASN A 121 6.01 -12.55 -7.11
N ARG A 122 6.39 -13.07 -8.27
CA ARG A 122 6.46 -14.53 -8.51
C ARG A 122 7.48 -15.25 -7.64
N ARG A 123 8.52 -14.54 -7.20
CA ARG A 123 9.60 -15.09 -6.36
C ARG A 123 9.29 -14.97 -4.88
N GLU A 124 8.59 -13.92 -4.51
CA GLU A 124 8.19 -13.60 -3.15
C GLU A 124 6.97 -12.71 -3.20
N ALA A 125 5.91 -13.08 -2.52
CA ALA A 125 4.67 -12.31 -2.46
C ALA A 125 4.86 -11.00 -1.65
N GLN A 126 5.38 -9.97 -2.31
CA GLN A 126 5.59 -8.65 -1.72
C GLN A 126 4.58 -7.61 -2.21
N TRP A 127 4.08 -7.74 -3.45
CA TRP A 127 3.02 -6.90 -3.97
C TRP A 127 1.65 -7.42 -3.52
N GLY A 128 0.89 -6.55 -2.89
CA GLY A 128 -0.42 -6.84 -2.33
C GLY A 128 -0.63 -6.05 -1.05
N VAL A 129 -1.78 -6.22 -0.43
CA VAL A 129 -2.19 -5.52 0.79
C VAL A 129 -1.99 -6.44 1.99
N SER A 130 -1.09 -6.08 2.89
CA SER A 130 -0.85 -6.79 4.15
C SER A 130 -1.84 -6.39 5.23
N PRO A 131 -1.91 -7.13 6.36
CA PRO A 131 -2.67 -6.71 7.54
C PRO A 131 -2.28 -5.32 8.04
N ARG A 132 -0.98 -5.01 8.07
CA ARG A 132 -0.46 -3.69 8.47
C ARG A 132 -0.90 -2.59 7.50
N ASP A 133 -0.87 -2.86 6.19
CA ASP A 133 -1.32 -1.90 5.18
C ASP A 133 -2.80 -1.58 5.35
N ARG A 134 -3.63 -2.59 5.63
CA ARG A 134 -5.07 -2.40 5.94
C ARG A 134 -5.28 -1.55 7.18
N GLN A 135 -4.51 -1.82 8.24
CA GLN A 135 -4.59 -1.07 9.48
C GLN A 135 -4.23 0.41 9.28
N ALA A 136 -3.21 0.72 8.48
CA ALA A 136 -2.84 2.09 8.15
C ALA A 136 -3.99 2.85 7.48
N VAL A 137 -4.68 2.20 6.54
CA VAL A 137 -5.86 2.79 5.88
C VAL A 137 -7.02 2.95 6.86
N LEU A 138 -7.30 1.95 7.70
CA LEU A 138 -8.38 2.03 8.70
C LEU A 138 -8.17 3.20 9.66
N VAL A 139 -6.95 3.42 10.13
CA VAL A 139 -6.60 4.58 10.98
C VAL A 139 -6.89 5.90 10.24
N ALA A 140 -6.54 5.99 8.97
CA ALA A 140 -6.84 7.17 8.16
C ALA A 140 -8.35 7.41 7.99
N PHE A 141 -9.14 6.35 7.80
CA PHE A 141 -10.60 6.42 7.76
C PHE A 141 -11.19 6.87 9.10
N GLN A 142 -10.70 6.34 10.21
CA GLN A 142 -11.17 6.68 11.56
C GLN A 142 -10.83 8.11 11.97
N ALA A 143 -9.78 8.69 11.43
CA ALA A 143 -9.40 10.08 11.68
C ALA A 143 -10.37 11.12 11.07
N ARG A 144 -11.32 10.69 10.23
CA ARG A 144 -12.33 11.56 9.67
C ARG A 144 -13.30 12.00 10.77
N PRO A 145 -13.50 13.32 10.98
CA PRO A 145 -14.49 13.79 11.94
C PRO A 145 -15.90 13.38 11.48
N PHE A 146 -16.63 12.68 12.34
CA PHE A 146 -18.05 12.43 12.10
C PHE A 146 -18.82 13.76 12.19
N VAL A 147 -19.45 14.17 11.11
CA VAL A 147 -20.40 15.28 11.16
C VAL A 147 -21.70 14.74 11.77
N MET A 148 -21.89 14.97 13.07
CA MET A 148 -23.18 14.75 13.69
C MET A 148 -24.12 15.85 13.18
N LEU A 149 -25.07 15.50 12.30
CA LEU A 149 -26.19 16.37 12.02
C LEU A 149 -27.02 16.47 13.29
N LYS A 150 -27.17 17.72 13.82
CA LYS A 150 -28.13 18.00 14.88
C LYS A 150 -29.49 17.55 14.39
N ALA A 151 -30.18 16.73 15.21
CA ALA A 151 -31.59 16.44 15.00
C ALA A 151 -32.35 17.81 14.97
N ALA A 152 -33.08 18.06 13.91
CA ALA A 152 -34.00 19.17 13.82
C ALA A 152 -35.22 18.96 14.74
#